data_bf2cdf9aa944555a2230613f20906ff0
#
_entry.id   bf2cdf9aa944555a2230613f20906ff0
#
_cell.length_a   1.000
_cell.length_b   1.000
_cell.length_c   1.000
_cell.angle_alpha   90.00
_cell.angle_beta   90.00
_cell.angle_gamma   90.00
#
_symmetry.space_group_name_H-M   'P 1'
#
loop_
_entity.id
_entity.type
_entity.pdbx_description
1 polymer ?
#
loop_
_entity_poly.entity_id
_entity_poly.type
_entity_poly.pdbx_seq_one_letter_code
_entity_poly.pdbx_strand_id
1 'polypeptide(L)' 'MSDTPVPAAFEITLEEFMQKLSLRDSRVELVNGFYFTAKQKGVIKALESTFQAQFVDFTTMVIED' A
#
# COMPACT_ATOMS: atom_id res chain seq x y z
N MET A 1 -11.76 24.76 -1.59
CA MET A 1 -11.74 24.27 -1.47
C MET A 1 -11.55 23.59 -1.27
N SER A 2 -11.58 23.41 -1.06
CA SER A 2 -11.35 22.80 -0.87
C SER A 2 -11.27 22.05 -0.62
N ASP A 3 -11.35 21.65 -0.41
CA ASP A 3 -11.24 20.99 -0.23
C ASP A 3 -11.21 20.08 -0.21
N THR A 4 -11.21 19.63 -0.23
CA THR A 4 -11.11 18.81 -0.31
C THR A 4 -11.14 17.88 0.04
N PRO A 5 -11.35 17.18 0.23
CA PRO A 5 -11.15 16.30 0.59
C PRO A 5 -11.02 15.28 0.81
N VAL A 6 -11.15 14.92 0.93
CA VAL A 6 -10.83 14.09 1.41
C VAL A 6 -10.68 12.76 0.84
N PRO A 7 -9.72 12.51 0.06
CA PRO A 7 -9.41 11.27 -0.58
C PRO A 7 -9.24 10.11 0.38
N ALA A 8 -8.92 10.42 1.59
CA ALA A 8 -8.73 9.37 2.57
C ALA A 8 -10.00 8.57 2.81
N ALA A 9 -11.13 9.11 2.39
CA ALA A 9 -12.40 8.43 2.57
C ALA A 9 -12.68 7.39 1.48
N PHE A 10 -11.88 7.36 0.44
CA PHE A 10 -12.09 6.43 -0.67
C PHE A 10 -11.20 5.22 -0.55
N GLU A 11 -11.78 4.07 -0.81
CA GLU A 11 -10.98 2.88 -0.98
C GLU A 11 -10.38 2.86 -2.36
N ILE A 12 -9.15 2.43 -2.46
CA ILE A 12 -8.49 2.25 -3.75
C ILE A 12 -8.14 0.78 -3.90
N THR A 13 -7.91 0.36 -5.13
CA THR A 13 -7.53 -1.01 -5.35
C THR A 13 -6.07 -1.21 -4.99
N LEU A 14 -5.71 -2.47 -4.76
CA LEU A 14 -4.32 -2.80 -4.47
C LEU A 14 -3.44 -2.37 -5.63
N GLU A 15 -3.89 -2.57 -6.86
CA GLU A 15 -3.11 -2.18 -8.03
C GLU A 15 -2.85 -0.68 -8.07
N GLU A 16 -3.85 0.11 -7.73
CA GLU A 16 -3.67 1.55 -7.67
C GLU A 16 -2.64 1.94 -6.63
N PHE A 17 -2.73 1.32 -5.46
CA PHE A 17 -1.77 1.59 -4.41
C PHE A 17 -0.37 1.20 -4.86
N MET A 18 -0.25 0.05 -5.54
CA MET A 18 1.04 -0.42 -6.00
C MET A 18 1.66 0.54 -7.00
N GLN A 19 0.85 1.11 -7.89
CA GLN A 19 1.36 2.08 -8.84
C GLN A 19 1.94 3.31 -8.13
N LYS A 20 1.21 3.81 -7.15
CA LYS A 20 1.69 4.96 -6.39
C LYS A 20 2.93 4.61 -5.59
N LEU A 21 2.94 3.44 -5.00
CA LEU A 21 4.06 3.01 -4.19
C LEU A 21 5.32 2.84 -5.04
N SER A 22 5.17 2.30 -6.24
CA SER A 22 6.31 2.10 -7.12
C SER A 22 6.98 3.42 -7.49
N LEU A 23 6.21 4.47 -7.56
CA LEU A 23 6.77 5.78 -7.89
C LEU A 23 7.53 6.40 -6.73
N ARG A 24 7.18 6.01 -5.51
CA ARG A 24 7.79 6.60 -4.32
C ARG A 24 8.92 5.76 -3.75
N ASP A 25 8.85 4.45 -3.98
CA ASP A 25 9.77 3.52 -3.33
C ASP A 25 10.45 2.67 -4.38
N SER A 26 11.77 2.73 -4.40
CA SER A 26 12.55 2.00 -5.38
C SER A 26 12.92 0.59 -4.93
N ARG A 27 12.47 0.18 -3.76
CA ARG A 27 12.78 -1.15 -3.25
C ARG A 27 11.84 -2.16 -3.88
N VAL A 28 12.14 -2.52 -5.11
CA VAL A 28 11.25 -3.34 -5.94
C VAL A 28 10.88 -4.64 -5.26
N GLU A 29 11.83 -5.26 -4.60
CA GLU A 29 11.58 -6.54 -3.95
C GLU A 29 10.57 -6.41 -2.82
N LEU A 30 10.67 -5.35 -2.04
CA LEU A 30 9.72 -5.13 -0.97
C LEU A 30 8.34 -4.79 -1.50
N VAL A 31 8.31 -3.96 -2.54
CA VAL A 31 7.04 -3.58 -3.16
C VAL A 31 6.33 -4.80 -3.69
N ASN A 32 7.05 -5.64 -4.43
CA ASN A 32 6.46 -6.85 -5.00
C ASN A 32 6.05 -7.84 -3.93
N GLY A 33 6.87 -7.97 -2.90
CA GLY A 33 6.54 -8.86 -1.78
C GLY A 33 5.27 -8.45 -1.08
N PHE A 34 5.10 -7.16 -0.88
CA PHE A 34 3.89 -6.66 -0.26
C PHE A 34 2.67 -6.97 -1.13
N TYR A 35 2.78 -6.74 -2.43
CA TYR A 35 1.69 -7.00 -3.34
C TYR A 35 1.27 -8.47 -3.28
N PHE A 36 2.24 -9.35 -3.35
CA PHE A 36 1.98 -10.78 -3.30
C PHE A 36 1.29 -11.17 -1.99
N THR A 37 1.82 -10.66 -0.89
CA THR A 37 1.27 -10.97 0.43
C THR A 37 -0.16 -10.47 0.55
N ALA A 38 -0.42 -9.25 0.09
CA ALA A 38 -1.75 -8.68 0.17
C ALA A 38 -2.74 -9.48 -0.66
N LYS A 39 -2.31 -9.93 -1.84
CA LYS A 39 -3.19 -10.75 -2.67
C LYS A 39 -3.50 -12.08 -2.02
N GLN A 40 -2.53 -12.67 -1.38
CA GLN A 40 -2.75 -13.94 -0.69
C GLN A 40 -3.74 -13.80 0.45
N LYS A 41 -3.72 -12.65 1.10
CA LYS A 41 -4.65 -12.40 2.20
C LYS A 41 -6.02 -11.95 1.71
N GLY A 42 -6.17 -11.73 0.42
CA GLY A 42 -7.42 -11.26 -0.13
C GLY A 42 -7.65 -9.77 0.05
N VAL A 43 -6.62 -9.03 0.37
CA VAL A 43 -6.74 -7.58 0.56
C VAL A 43 -6.55 -6.92 -0.79
N ILE A 44 -7.67 -6.72 -1.50
CA ILE A 44 -7.59 -6.17 -2.84
C ILE A 44 -8.09 -4.74 -2.93
N LYS A 45 -8.66 -4.22 -1.85
CA LYS A 45 -9.23 -2.89 -1.84
C LYS A 45 -9.27 -2.38 -0.42
N ALA A 46 -8.80 -1.18 -0.19
CA ALA A 46 -8.78 -0.58 1.14
C ALA A 46 -8.47 0.89 1.01
N LEU A 47 -8.60 1.61 2.12
CA LEU A 47 -8.19 3.00 2.15
C LEU A 47 -6.68 3.08 1.91
N GLU A 48 -6.25 4.15 1.27
CA GLU A 48 -4.83 4.34 1.02
C GLU A 48 -4.03 4.32 2.32
N SER A 49 -4.54 4.96 3.36
CA SER A 49 -3.85 4.97 4.64
C SER A 49 -3.73 3.58 5.23
N THR A 50 -4.73 2.74 5.01
CA THR A 50 -4.68 1.36 5.47
C THR A 50 -3.59 0.59 4.74
N PHE A 51 -3.52 0.74 3.41
CA PHE A 51 -2.45 0.09 2.64
C PHE A 51 -1.09 0.58 3.09
N GLN A 52 -0.96 1.88 3.32
CA GLN A 52 0.31 2.44 3.74
C GLN A 52 0.77 1.86 5.07
N ALA A 53 -0.14 1.75 6.02
CA ALA A 53 0.19 1.18 7.32
C ALA A 53 0.59 -0.29 7.18
N GLN A 54 -0.11 -1.01 6.33
CA GLN A 54 0.21 -2.42 6.10
C GLN A 54 1.57 -2.58 5.45
N PHE A 55 1.89 -1.67 4.51
CA PHE A 55 3.18 -1.73 3.86
C PHE A 55 4.30 -1.44 4.85
N VAL A 56 4.11 -0.46 5.73
CA VAL A 56 5.11 -0.16 6.75
C VAL A 56 5.33 -1.36 7.66
N ASP A 57 4.25 -1.99 8.09
CA ASP A 57 4.35 -3.19 8.91
C ASP A 57 5.11 -4.29 8.18
N PHE A 58 4.78 -4.48 6.91
CA PHE A 58 5.42 -5.52 6.11
C PHE A 58 6.92 -5.27 6.01
N THR A 59 7.32 -4.05 5.70
CA THR A 59 8.73 -3.75 5.54
C THR A 59 9.49 -3.89 6.86
N THR A 60 8.85 -3.49 7.95
CA THR A 60 9.46 -3.63 9.25
C THR A 60 9.69 -5.11 9.57
N MET A 61 8.69 -5.93 9.26
CA MET A 61 8.79 -7.35 9.53
C MET A 61 9.85 -8.03 8.68
N VAL A 62 10.00 -7.58 7.43
CA VAL A 62 10.96 -8.21 6.52
C VAL A 62 12.38 -7.73 6.77
N ILE A 63 12.56 -6.44 7.02
CA ILE A 63 13.89 -5.85 7.14
C ILE A 63 14.47 -6.04 8.52
N GLU A 64 13.64 -5.95 9.51
CA GLU A 64 14.10 -6.01 10.87
C GLU A 64 14.31 -7.45 11.28
N ASP A 65 15.44 -7.73 11.82
CA ASP A 65 15.74 -9.10 12.23
C ASP A 65 15.41 -9.37 13.66
#